data_217b67228bfb2650eec0d6429f147b45
#
_entry.id   217b67228bfb2650eec0d6429f147b45
#
_cell.length_a   1.000
_cell.length_b   1.000
_cell.length_c   1.000
_cell.angle_alpha   90.00
_cell.angle_beta   90.00
_cell.angle_gamma   90.00
#
_symmetry.space_group_name_H-M   'P 1'
#
loop_
_entity.id
_entity.type
_entity.pdbx_description
1 polymer ?
#
loop_
_entity_poly.entity_id
_entity_poly.type
_entity_poly.pdbx_seq_one_letter_code
_entity_poly.pdbx_strand_id
1 'polypeptide(L)'
;RYIVDEVPNSTASGGVIAGEGQSYQVEDDGTVALPLIGHIQVAGLTRIQAQKLVEEMYRKNVLVNPIINLKITNLKVTVLGEIRAPGNYQLVKDKTSIVELLGQAGGLTDRANEKTIKIIRGDPKKPQVMEVDLNKLTTLADPRIILQNNDIIYIAQNRRAIKNDQLQN
;
A
#
# COMPACT_ATOMS: atom_id res chain seq x y z
N ARG A 1 -3.98 -2.78 -9.21
CA ARG A 1 -5.00 -1.96 -9.90
C ARG A 1 -4.77 -0.51 -9.59
N TYR A 2 -4.78 0.33 -10.63
CA TYR A 2 -4.82 1.78 -10.48
C TYR A 2 -6.25 2.26 -10.77
N ILE A 3 -6.76 3.23 -10.00
CA ILE A 3 -7.94 3.98 -10.37
C ILE A 3 -7.46 5.31 -10.96
N VAL A 4 -7.88 5.62 -12.16
CA VAL A 4 -7.74 6.95 -12.75
C VAL A 4 -9.08 7.66 -12.51
N ASP A 5 -9.11 8.57 -11.53
CA ASP A 5 -10.25 9.47 -11.36
C ASP A 5 -10.16 10.53 -12.47
N GLU A 6 -11.18 10.54 -13.30
CA GLU A 6 -11.40 11.44 -14.44
C GLU A 6 -10.49 11.24 -15.67
N VAL A 7 -11.00 10.49 -16.62
CA VAL A 7 -10.82 10.79 -18.02
C VAL A 7 -12.04 11.67 -18.41
N PRO A 8 -11.86 12.93 -18.77
CA PRO A 8 -12.98 13.73 -19.20
C PRO A 8 -13.56 13.15 -20.47
N ASN A 9 -14.80 12.68 -20.39
CA ASN A 9 -15.57 12.32 -21.56
C ASN A 9 -15.76 13.61 -22.39
N SER A 10 -15.25 13.64 -23.60
CA SER A 10 -15.33 14.79 -24.49
C SER A 10 -16.77 15.03 -24.95
N THR A 11 -17.51 15.80 -24.15
CA THR A 11 -18.65 16.58 -24.65
C THR A 11 -18.63 17.92 -23.93
N ALA A 12 -18.42 18.94 -24.71
CA ALA A 12 -18.42 20.32 -24.28
C ALA A 12 -19.71 20.65 -23.53
N SER A 13 -19.62 20.95 -22.26
CA SER A 13 -20.41 21.92 -21.52
C SER A 13 -20.10 21.87 -20.05
N GLY A 14 -19.75 23.00 -19.47
CA GLY A 14 -19.28 23.16 -18.10
C GLY A 14 -20.06 22.41 -17.02
N GLY A 15 -19.34 21.56 -16.34
CA GLY A 15 -19.80 20.86 -15.15
C GLY A 15 -18.69 19.95 -14.66
N VAL A 16 -18.16 20.22 -13.46
CA VAL A 16 -17.29 19.30 -12.73
C VAL A 16 -18.12 18.07 -12.39
N ILE A 17 -17.99 17.00 -13.14
CA ILE A 17 -18.53 15.69 -12.76
C ILE A 17 -17.45 15.00 -11.94
N ALA A 18 -17.57 15.06 -10.63
CA ALA A 18 -16.90 14.14 -9.73
C ALA A 18 -17.55 12.76 -9.94
N GLY A 19 -17.10 12.03 -10.97
CA GLY A 19 -17.48 10.66 -11.22
C GLY A 19 -16.59 9.74 -10.37
N GLU A 20 -17.12 8.62 -9.90
CA GLU A 20 -16.31 7.54 -9.38
C GLU A 20 -15.31 7.13 -10.47
N GLY A 21 -14.00 7.22 -10.17
CA GLY A 21 -12.94 6.97 -11.14
C GLY A 21 -13.00 5.56 -11.71
N GLN A 22 -12.69 5.41 -12.99
CA GLN A 22 -12.60 4.09 -13.61
C GLN A 22 -11.37 3.33 -13.12
N SER A 23 -11.55 2.05 -12.85
CA SER A 23 -10.46 1.16 -12.45
C SER A 23 -9.79 0.55 -13.68
N TYR A 24 -8.48 0.69 -13.76
CA TYR A 24 -7.65 0.06 -14.77
C TYR A 24 -6.69 -0.94 -14.13
N GLN A 25 -6.45 -2.06 -14.80
CA GLN A 25 -5.54 -3.08 -14.32
C GLN A 25 -4.16 -2.88 -14.96
N VAL A 26 -3.12 -3.03 -14.15
CA VAL A 26 -1.76 -3.20 -14.70
C VAL A 26 -1.65 -4.64 -15.19
N GLU A 27 -1.26 -4.80 -16.43
CA GLU A 27 -1.08 -6.10 -17.10
C GLU A 27 0.24 -6.75 -16.69
N ASP A 28 0.43 -8.02 -17.06
CA ASP A 28 1.61 -8.80 -16.67
C ASP A 28 2.92 -8.23 -17.24
N ASP A 29 2.84 -7.53 -18.38
CA ASP A 29 3.96 -6.82 -19.00
C ASP A 29 4.29 -5.49 -18.31
N GLY A 30 3.52 -5.11 -17.27
CA GLY A 30 3.69 -3.88 -16.51
C GLY A 30 3.09 -2.64 -17.16
N THR A 31 2.29 -2.80 -18.20
CA THR A 31 1.55 -1.70 -18.83
C THR A 31 0.16 -1.53 -18.26
N VAL A 32 -0.44 -0.37 -18.47
CA VAL A 32 -1.86 -0.08 -18.23
C VAL A 32 -2.47 0.46 -19.52
N ALA A 33 -3.61 -0.12 -19.93
CA ALA A 33 -4.36 0.35 -21.08
C ALA A 33 -5.29 1.49 -20.67
N LEU A 34 -5.04 2.69 -21.19
CA LEU A 34 -5.83 3.88 -20.90
C LEU A 34 -6.54 4.38 -22.18
N PRO A 35 -7.79 4.88 -22.04
CA PRO A 35 -8.53 5.43 -23.18
C PRO A 35 -7.73 6.54 -23.88
N LEU A 36 -7.82 6.61 -25.18
CA LEU A 36 -7.25 7.63 -26.06
C LEU A 36 -5.71 7.65 -26.16
N ILE A 37 -4.99 7.11 -25.20
CA ILE A 37 -3.51 7.11 -25.17
C ILE A 37 -2.89 5.70 -25.23
N GLY A 38 -3.74 4.66 -25.16
CA GLY A 38 -3.29 3.26 -25.30
C GLY A 38 -2.53 2.71 -24.10
N HIS A 39 -1.58 1.80 -24.37
CA HIS A 39 -0.79 1.15 -23.33
C HIS A 39 0.39 2.01 -22.88
N ILE A 40 0.52 2.20 -21.57
CA ILE A 40 1.59 2.99 -20.94
C ILE A 40 2.31 2.12 -19.93
N GLN A 41 3.65 2.08 -20.02
CA GLN A 41 4.50 1.37 -19.07
C GLN A 41 4.48 2.08 -17.71
N VAL A 42 3.96 1.40 -16.67
CA VAL A 42 3.87 1.93 -15.30
C VAL A 42 4.62 1.08 -14.27
N ALA A 43 5.02 -0.14 -14.63
CA ALA A 43 5.79 -1.00 -13.73
C ALA A 43 7.12 -0.33 -13.33
N GLY A 44 7.46 -0.41 -12.04
CA GLY A 44 8.67 0.21 -11.50
C GLY A 44 8.54 1.71 -11.21
N LEU A 45 7.44 2.35 -11.58
CA LEU A 45 7.18 3.75 -11.25
C LEU A 45 6.48 3.88 -9.89
N THR A 46 6.81 4.94 -9.18
CA THR A 46 6.00 5.37 -8.04
C THR A 46 4.67 5.95 -8.52
N ARG A 47 3.65 6.00 -7.65
CA ARG A 47 2.35 6.60 -7.98
C ARG A 47 2.49 8.01 -8.58
N ILE A 48 3.35 8.85 -7.99
CA ILE A 48 3.57 10.22 -8.46
C ILE A 48 4.22 10.25 -9.86
N GLN A 49 5.18 9.36 -10.11
CA GLN A 49 5.83 9.26 -11.42
C GLN A 49 4.84 8.75 -12.49
N ALA A 50 4.05 7.72 -12.15
CA ALA A 50 3.01 7.21 -13.05
C ALA A 50 1.96 8.29 -13.36
N GLN A 51 1.50 9.03 -12.34
CA GLN A 51 0.55 10.14 -12.53
C GLN A 51 1.09 11.20 -13.49
N LYS A 52 2.34 11.66 -13.28
CA LYS A 52 2.96 12.66 -14.18
C LYS A 52 3.10 12.14 -15.60
N LEU A 53 3.48 10.88 -15.77
CA LEU A 53 3.61 10.27 -17.09
C LEU A 53 2.26 10.25 -17.81
N VAL A 54 1.20 9.81 -17.13
CA VAL A 54 -0.15 9.76 -17.68
C VAL A 54 -0.66 11.18 -18.03
N GLU A 55 -0.47 12.16 -17.16
CA GLU A 55 -0.82 13.56 -17.44
C GLU A 55 -0.09 14.09 -18.67
N GLU A 56 1.20 13.80 -18.81
CA GLU A 56 2.00 14.24 -19.94
C GLU A 56 1.53 13.60 -21.25
N MET A 57 1.21 12.30 -21.23
CA MET A 57 0.70 11.59 -22.40
C MET A 57 -0.66 12.12 -22.86
N TYR A 58 -1.58 12.39 -21.93
CA TYR A 58 -2.86 13.03 -22.28
C TYR A 58 -2.67 14.45 -22.80
N ARG A 59 -1.78 15.24 -22.20
CA ARG A 59 -1.49 16.61 -22.65
C ARG A 59 -0.92 16.66 -24.05
N LYS A 60 -0.02 15.72 -24.39
CA LYS A 60 0.60 15.69 -25.73
C LYS A 60 -0.36 15.26 -26.83
N ASN A 61 -1.29 14.36 -26.50
CA ASN A 61 -2.04 13.67 -27.53
C ASN A 61 -3.50 14.10 -27.65
N VAL A 62 -4.15 14.57 -26.57
CA VAL A 62 -5.61 14.66 -26.56
C VAL A 62 -6.17 15.88 -25.82
N LEU A 63 -5.61 16.29 -24.70
CA LEU A 63 -6.26 17.21 -23.76
C LEU A 63 -5.44 18.48 -23.49
N VAL A 64 -6.16 19.58 -23.31
CA VAL A 64 -5.57 20.85 -22.83
C VAL A 64 -5.71 20.89 -21.32
N ASN A 65 -4.57 20.92 -20.59
CA ASN A 65 -4.50 20.98 -19.13
C ASN A 65 -5.29 19.84 -18.39
N PRO A 66 -5.01 18.57 -18.68
CA PRO A 66 -5.65 17.48 -17.97
C PRO A 66 -5.25 17.48 -16.47
N ILE A 67 -6.23 17.29 -15.60
CA ILE A 67 -6.00 17.00 -14.18
C ILE A 67 -6.27 15.52 -13.99
N ILE A 68 -5.24 14.76 -13.62
CA ILE A 68 -5.34 13.30 -13.41
C ILE A 68 -5.02 13.02 -11.96
N ASN A 69 -5.91 12.29 -11.29
CA ASN A 69 -5.70 11.81 -9.94
C ASN A 69 -5.58 10.28 -9.97
N LEU A 70 -4.40 9.79 -9.66
CA LEU A 70 -4.08 8.38 -9.72
C LEU A 70 -4.03 7.80 -8.30
N LYS A 71 -4.89 6.81 -8.04
CA LYS A 71 -4.94 6.08 -6.77
C LYS A 71 -4.59 4.61 -7.01
N ILE A 72 -3.86 4.01 -6.08
CA ILE A 72 -3.60 2.57 -6.11
C ILE A 72 -4.69 1.89 -5.28
N THR A 73 -5.43 0.96 -5.89
CA THR A 73 -6.41 0.14 -5.20
C THR A 73 -5.91 -1.29 -5.00
N ASN A 74 -6.54 -2.03 -4.09
CA ASN A 74 -6.18 -3.41 -3.75
C ASN A 74 -4.77 -3.56 -3.15
N LEU A 75 -4.30 -2.56 -2.44
CA LEU A 75 -3.15 -2.72 -1.56
C LEU A 75 -3.50 -3.71 -0.47
N LYS A 76 -2.71 -4.77 -0.33
CA LYS A 76 -2.88 -5.79 0.71
C LYS A 76 -1.58 -6.01 1.45
N VAL A 77 -1.70 -6.34 2.72
CA VAL A 77 -0.60 -6.75 3.59
C VAL A 77 -1.00 -8.00 4.35
N THR A 78 -0.02 -8.76 4.81
CA THR A 78 -0.24 -9.95 5.63
C THR A 78 0.31 -9.71 7.03
N VAL A 79 -0.47 -10.00 8.06
CA VAL A 79 -0.06 -9.86 9.46
C VAL A 79 -0.01 -11.23 10.11
N LEU A 80 1.12 -11.57 10.72
CA LEU A 80 1.39 -12.86 11.33
C LEU A 80 1.97 -12.71 12.73
N GLY A 81 1.79 -13.73 13.57
CA GLY A 81 2.37 -13.83 14.91
C GLY A 81 1.45 -13.34 16.01
N GLU A 82 1.99 -12.67 17.00
CA GLU A 82 1.31 -12.29 18.25
C GLU A 82 0.44 -11.04 18.08
N ILE A 83 -0.61 -11.17 17.31
CA ILE A 83 -1.66 -10.17 17.08
C ILE A 83 -3.03 -10.84 17.25
N ARG A 84 -4.04 -10.10 17.67
CA ARG A 84 -5.36 -10.66 17.98
C ARG A 84 -6.06 -11.25 16.77
N ALA A 85 -5.93 -10.63 15.61
CA ALA A 85 -6.50 -11.12 14.37
C ALA A 85 -5.42 -11.20 13.27
N PRO A 86 -4.63 -12.30 13.20
CA PRO A 86 -3.69 -12.53 12.11
C PRO A 86 -4.44 -12.76 10.79
N GLY A 87 -3.88 -12.34 9.68
CA GLY A 87 -4.49 -12.54 8.37
C GLY A 87 -4.07 -11.52 7.32
N ASN A 88 -4.82 -11.48 6.23
CA ASN A 88 -4.62 -10.55 5.14
C ASN A 88 -5.53 -9.33 5.31
N TYR A 89 -4.95 -8.14 5.20
CA TYR A 89 -5.64 -6.87 5.32
C TYR A 89 -5.56 -6.06 4.05
N GLN A 90 -6.68 -5.52 3.61
CA GLN A 90 -6.70 -4.51 2.55
C GLN A 90 -6.38 -3.13 3.15
N LEU A 91 -5.46 -2.41 2.49
CA LEU A 91 -5.16 -1.03 2.86
C LEU A 91 -6.10 -0.10 2.09
N VAL A 92 -6.86 0.69 2.82
CA VAL A 92 -7.87 1.62 2.26
C VAL A 92 -7.23 2.90 1.73
N LYS A 93 -6.02 3.21 2.18
CA LYS A 93 -5.29 4.45 1.86
C LYS A 93 -3.86 4.12 1.40
N ASP A 94 -3.33 4.93 0.49
CA ASP A 94 -1.93 4.85 0.03
C ASP A 94 -0.89 5.03 1.14
N LYS A 95 -1.27 5.57 2.28
CA LYS A 95 -0.38 5.90 3.40
C LYS A 95 -0.91 5.32 4.73
N THR A 96 -1.25 4.05 4.72
CA THR A 96 -1.60 3.35 5.96
C THR A 96 -0.33 3.00 6.73
N SER A 97 -0.24 3.42 7.98
CA SER A 97 0.88 3.07 8.86
C SER A 97 0.70 1.70 9.50
N ILE A 98 1.81 1.12 9.97
CA ILE A 98 1.74 -0.13 10.76
C ILE A 98 0.86 0.03 11.98
N VAL A 99 0.84 1.19 12.63
CA VAL A 99 0.04 1.45 13.82
C VAL A 99 -1.45 1.40 13.52
N GLU A 100 -1.89 2.00 12.40
CA GLU A 100 -3.27 1.92 11.93
C GLU A 100 -3.69 0.47 11.64
N LEU A 101 -2.80 -0.29 10.98
CA LEU A 101 -3.04 -1.70 10.68
C LEU A 101 -3.17 -2.53 11.95
N LEU A 102 -2.27 -2.35 12.93
CA LEU A 102 -2.34 -3.05 14.22
C LEU A 102 -3.64 -2.73 14.96
N GLY A 103 -4.10 -1.48 14.90
CA GLY A 103 -5.41 -1.08 15.43
C GLY A 103 -6.57 -1.80 14.75
N GLN A 104 -6.57 -1.92 13.42
CA GLN A 104 -7.58 -2.67 12.67
C GLN A 104 -7.58 -4.16 13.01
N ALA A 105 -6.40 -4.72 13.28
CA ALA A 105 -6.22 -6.13 13.68
C ALA A 105 -6.54 -6.40 15.16
N GLY A 106 -7.11 -5.44 15.88
CA GLY A 106 -7.50 -5.57 17.28
C GLY A 106 -6.35 -5.43 18.28
N GLY A 107 -5.18 -5.01 17.84
CA GLY A 107 -3.99 -4.81 18.66
C GLY A 107 -3.15 -6.07 18.91
N LEU A 108 -2.04 -5.88 19.57
CA LEU A 108 -1.11 -6.95 19.94
C LEU A 108 -1.71 -7.82 21.05
N THR A 109 -1.23 -9.08 21.14
CA THR A 109 -1.51 -9.95 22.28
C THR A 109 -0.58 -9.60 23.44
N ASP A 110 -0.91 -10.07 24.65
CA ASP A 110 -0.06 -9.92 25.85
C ASP A 110 1.28 -10.67 25.73
N ARG A 111 1.38 -11.56 24.76
CA ARG A 111 2.58 -12.35 24.45
C ARG A 111 3.48 -11.68 23.42
N ALA A 112 3.03 -10.58 22.80
CA ALA A 112 3.73 -9.89 21.74
C ALA A 112 5.03 -9.22 22.21
N ASN A 113 6.02 -9.16 21.32
CA ASN A 113 7.20 -8.33 21.49
C ASN A 113 7.04 -7.05 20.66
N GLU A 114 6.60 -5.99 21.32
CA GLU A 114 6.35 -4.68 20.73
C GLU A 114 7.61 -3.93 20.28
N LYS A 115 8.80 -4.39 20.73
CA LYS A 115 10.10 -3.77 20.41
C LYS A 115 10.71 -4.26 19.11
N THR A 116 10.25 -5.40 18.60
CA THR A 116 10.88 -6.08 17.46
C THR A 116 9.84 -6.54 16.44
N ILE A 117 8.94 -5.67 16.07
CA ILE A 117 8.00 -5.94 14.99
C ILE A 117 8.75 -5.85 13.66
N LYS A 118 8.62 -6.86 12.83
CA LYS A 118 9.32 -6.92 11.54
C LYS A 118 8.37 -6.61 10.40
N ILE A 119 8.79 -5.71 9.51
CA ILE A 119 8.18 -5.48 8.21
C ILE A 119 9.09 -6.14 7.17
N ILE A 120 8.57 -7.14 6.47
CA ILE A 120 9.27 -7.88 5.44
C ILE A 120 8.72 -7.41 4.10
N ARG A 121 9.57 -6.85 3.26
CA ARG A 121 9.21 -6.16 2.02
C ARG A 121 10.03 -6.64 0.84
N GLY A 122 9.44 -6.65 -0.34
CA GLY A 122 10.13 -6.89 -1.61
C GLY A 122 10.14 -8.35 -2.05
N ASP A 123 11.17 -8.73 -2.82
CA ASP A 123 11.29 -10.06 -3.42
C ASP A 123 11.44 -11.15 -2.33
N PRO A 124 10.62 -12.22 -2.35
CA PRO A 124 10.75 -13.34 -1.42
C PRO A 124 12.13 -14.00 -1.40
N LYS A 125 12.88 -13.92 -2.51
CA LYS A 125 14.25 -14.46 -2.59
C LYS A 125 15.29 -13.57 -1.94
N LYS A 126 15.01 -12.26 -1.82
CA LYS A 126 15.90 -11.27 -1.21
C LYS A 126 15.10 -10.20 -0.47
N PRO A 127 14.40 -10.57 0.59
CA PRO A 127 13.51 -9.64 1.29
C PRO A 127 14.31 -8.57 2.05
N GLN A 128 13.76 -7.38 2.06
CA GLN A 128 14.21 -6.32 2.95
C GLN A 128 13.45 -6.45 4.27
N VAL A 129 14.16 -6.67 5.36
CA VAL A 129 13.58 -6.77 6.70
C VAL A 129 13.86 -5.48 7.47
N MET A 130 12.80 -4.82 7.92
CA MET A 130 12.87 -3.62 8.75
C MET A 130 12.31 -3.96 10.12
N GLU A 131 13.01 -3.57 11.17
CA GLU A 131 12.55 -3.73 12.56
C GLU A 131 11.96 -2.42 13.09
N VAL A 132 10.82 -2.53 13.73
CA VAL A 132 10.03 -1.42 14.26
C VAL A 132 9.85 -1.61 15.76
N ASP A 133 10.23 -0.61 16.56
CA ASP A 133 10.02 -0.56 18.00
C ASP A 133 8.89 0.43 18.32
N LEU A 134 7.72 -0.09 18.71
CA LEU A 134 6.55 0.76 19.02
C LEU A 134 6.68 1.54 20.32
N ASN A 135 7.64 1.21 21.19
CA ASN A 135 7.89 1.93 22.43
C ASN A 135 8.61 3.27 22.21
N LYS A 136 9.11 3.50 20.99
CA LYS A 136 9.79 4.75 20.65
C LYS A 136 8.85 5.68 19.92
N LEU A 137 8.60 6.85 20.48
CA LEU A 137 7.77 7.89 19.85
C LEU A 137 8.33 8.33 18.48
N THR A 138 9.65 8.30 18.31
CA THR A 138 10.31 8.60 17.02
C THR A 138 9.95 7.64 15.93
N THR A 139 9.55 6.42 16.26
CA THR A 139 9.08 5.42 15.31
C THR A 139 7.81 5.88 14.59
N LEU A 140 6.91 6.60 15.28
CA LEU A 140 5.66 7.08 14.68
C LEU A 140 5.87 8.12 13.57
N ALA A 141 7.01 8.80 13.60
CA ALA A 141 7.39 9.77 12.57
C ALA A 141 8.27 9.16 11.45
N ASP A 142 8.65 7.90 11.56
CA ASP A 142 9.51 7.22 10.58
C ASP A 142 8.73 6.89 9.30
N PRO A 143 9.15 7.39 8.12
CA PRO A 143 8.47 7.06 6.87
C PRO A 143 8.46 5.56 6.55
N ARG A 144 9.37 4.79 7.11
CA ARG A 144 9.49 3.34 6.87
C ARG A 144 8.32 2.54 7.44
N ILE A 145 7.58 3.09 8.41
CA ILE A 145 6.39 2.45 8.97
C ILE A 145 5.15 2.53 8.07
N ILE A 146 5.22 3.32 6.99
CA ILE A 146 4.17 3.35 5.98
C ILE A 146 4.23 2.06 5.18
N LEU A 147 3.12 1.35 5.18
CA LEU A 147 3.00 0.03 4.57
C LEU A 147 2.91 0.14 3.05
N GLN A 148 3.46 -0.87 2.39
CA GLN A 148 3.41 -1.04 0.94
C GLN A 148 2.66 -2.32 0.58
N ASN A 149 2.27 -2.43 -0.67
CA ASN A 149 1.61 -3.63 -1.16
C ASN A 149 2.49 -4.87 -0.97
N ASN A 150 1.87 -5.95 -0.50
CA ASN A 150 2.49 -7.23 -0.19
C ASN A 150 3.51 -7.22 0.97
N ASP A 151 3.55 -6.17 1.79
CA ASP A 151 4.31 -6.23 3.04
C ASP A 151 3.80 -7.37 3.93
N ILE A 152 4.74 -8.05 4.59
CA ILE A 152 4.44 -9.03 5.63
C ILE A 152 4.87 -8.43 6.96
N ILE A 153 3.95 -8.31 7.88
CA ILE A 153 4.18 -7.83 9.24
C ILE A 153 4.25 -9.05 10.16
N TYR A 154 5.38 -9.25 10.80
CA TYR A 154 5.59 -10.35 11.72
C TYR A 154 5.84 -9.85 13.14
N ILE A 155 5.03 -10.31 14.08
CA ILE A 155 5.10 -9.99 15.51
C ILE A 155 5.56 -11.24 16.26
N ALA A 156 6.78 -11.20 16.80
CA ALA A 156 7.35 -12.28 17.57
C ALA A 156 6.79 -12.30 19.00
N GLN A 157 6.93 -13.46 19.67
CA GLN A 157 6.66 -13.58 21.09
C GLN A 157 7.71 -12.85 21.95
N ASN A 158 7.28 -12.33 23.09
CA ASN A 158 8.19 -11.78 24.08
C ASN A 158 8.92 -12.92 24.84
N ARG A 159 10.05 -12.58 25.48
CA ARG A 159 10.88 -13.55 26.20
C ARG A 159 10.16 -14.27 27.37
N ARG A 160 9.16 -13.61 27.98
CA ARG A 160 8.39 -14.22 29.08
C ARG A 160 7.47 -15.33 28.54
N ALA A 161 6.80 -15.06 27.42
CA ALA A 161 5.95 -16.05 26.77
C ALA A 161 6.75 -17.29 26.34
N ILE A 162 7.93 -17.12 25.76
CA ILE A 162 8.81 -18.21 25.35
C ILE A 162 9.22 -19.08 26.54
N LYS A 163 9.60 -18.46 27.70
CA LYS A 163 9.97 -19.21 28.90
C LYS A 163 8.81 -20.01 29.48
N ASN A 164 7.60 -19.44 29.50
CA ASN A 164 6.44 -20.14 30.02
C ASN A 164 6.08 -21.37 29.18
N ASP A 165 6.19 -21.28 27.86
CA ASP A 165 5.94 -22.41 26.96
C ASP A 165 6.97 -23.54 27.14
N GLN A 166 8.22 -23.20 27.48
CA GLN A 166 9.27 -24.20 27.74
C GLN A 166 9.11 -24.93 29.10
N LEU A 167 8.42 -24.33 30.06
CA LEU A 167 8.17 -24.92 31.38
C LEU A 167 6.93 -25.81 31.40
N GLN A 168 6.09 -25.79 30.37
CA GLN A 168 4.88 -26.63 30.25
C GLN A 168 5.07 -27.89 29.40
N ASN A 169 6.23 -28.09 28.80
CA ASN A 169 6.66 -29.29 28.09
C ASN A 169 7.71 -30.07 28.91
#